data_cb29252cdf4a798566f05f94933212c1
#
_entry.id   cb29252cdf4a798566f05f94933212c1
#
_cell.length_a   1.000
_cell.length_b   1.000
_cell.length_c   1.000
_cell.angle_alpha   90.00
_cell.angle_beta   90.00
_cell.angle_gamma   90.00
#
_symmetry.space_group_name_H-M   'P 1'
#
loop_
_entity.id
_entity.type
_entity.pdbx_description
1 polymer ?
#
loop_
_entity_poly.entity_id
_entity_poly.type
_entity_poly.pdbx_seq_one_letter_code
_entity_poly.pdbx_strand_id
1 'polypeptide(L)'
;MNTNSKIDVGKLQAPTAIRLWEVDSPFALQIRGWVEDMCKRAPDTMQKTKENIYGREGDFKGAIWEFFWWEILDGSCSNVDVEGKVNQDSIKSVDFIADFPSGKRIALEITTLSDHFEDIQRDYELGKLQEYLEGRMYGPYRYIHMNPVKFALGFND
;
A
#
# COMPACT_ATOMS: atom_id res chain seq x y z
N MET A 1 6.94 -11.68 25.99
CA MET A 1 5.54 -11.24 25.98
C MET A 1 4.86 -11.87 24.77
N ASN A 2 3.91 -12.79 25.01
CA ASN A 2 3.22 -13.51 23.94
C ASN A 2 2.09 -12.63 23.39
N THR A 3 2.37 -11.81 22.39
CA THR A 3 1.31 -11.11 21.65
C THR A 3 0.87 -12.01 20.50
N ASN A 4 -0.10 -12.87 20.80
CA ASN A 4 -0.92 -13.52 19.79
C ASN A 4 -1.76 -12.39 19.13
N SER A 5 -1.17 -11.69 18.15
CA SER A 5 -1.84 -10.58 17.47
C SER A 5 -2.78 -11.11 16.39
N LYS A 6 -3.81 -11.81 16.84
CA LYS A 6 -4.97 -12.10 15.99
C LYS A 6 -5.71 -10.78 15.79
N ILE A 7 -6.07 -10.46 14.54
CA ILE A 7 -6.85 -9.26 14.25
C ILE A 7 -8.16 -9.30 15.03
N ASP A 8 -8.44 -8.22 15.77
CA ASP A 8 -9.70 -8.07 16.51
C ASP A 8 -10.80 -7.60 15.55
N VAL A 9 -11.58 -8.57 15.06
CA VAL A 9 -12.66 -8.33 14.07
C VAL A 9 -13.67 -7.30 14.57
N GLY A 10 -13.91 -7.24 15.89
CA GLY A 10 -14.84 -6.26 16.48
C GLY A 10 -14.40 -4.81 16.37
N LYS A 11 -13.13 -4.57 16.05
CA LYS A 11 -12.58 -3.21 15.86
C LYS A 11 -12.48 -2.78 14.40
N LEU A 12 -12.71 -3.67 13.44
CA LEU A 12 -12.65 -3.33 12.03
C LEU A 12 -13.73 -2.33 11.66
N GLN A 13 -13.35 -1.26 10.97
CA GLN A 13 -14.26 -0.21 10.51
C GLN A 13 -14.47 -0.22 9.00
N ALA A 14 -13.47 -0.64 8.23
CA ALA A 14 -13.55 -0.68 6.78
C ALA A 14 -14.51 -1.78 6.32
N PRO A 15 -15.52 -1.48 5.47
CA PRO A 15 -16.42 -2.50 4.90
C PRO A 15 -15.67 -3.62 4.19
N THR A 16 -14.60 -3.30 3.44
CA THR A 16 -13.75 -4.31 2.79
C THR A 16 -13.04 -5.20 3.80
N ALA A 17 -12.55 -4.64 4.91
CA ALA A 17 -11.95 -5.41 5.99
C ALA A 17 -12.97 -6.35 6.63
N ILE A 18 -14.12 -5.83 7.04
CA ILE A 18 -15.19 -6.62 7.66
C ILE A 18 -15.56 -7.79 6.74
N ARG A 19 -15.84 -7.50 5.47
CA ARG A 19 -16.18 -8.52 4.48
C ARG A 19 -15.07 -9.56 4.29
N LEU A 20 -13.80 -9.12 4.29
CA LEU A 20 -12.65 -10.03 4.19
C LEU A 20 -12.63 -11.02 5.36
N TRP A 21 -13.03 -10.62 6.57
CA TRP A 21 -13.08 -11.49 7.75
C TRP A 21 -14.35 -12.31 7.89
N GLU A 22 -15.43 -11.96 7.19
CA GLU A 22 -16.70 -12.72 7.17
C GLU A 22 -16.74 -13.80 6.10
N VAL A 23 -16.08 -13.59 4.96
CA VAL A 23 -16.14 -14.53 3.82
C VAL A 23 -15.21 -15.71 4.02
N ASP A 24 -15.77 -16.91 3.93
CA ASP A 24 -15.04 -18.18 4.06
C ASP A 24 -14.67 -18.73 2.68
N SER A 25 -13.68 -18.11 2.03
CA SER A 25 -13.09 -18.60 0.78
C SER A 25 -11.59 -18.85 0.95
N PRO A 26 -11.00 -19.77 0.16
CA PRO A 26 -9.53 -19.99 0.21
C PRO A 26 -8.71 -18.72 0.02
N PHE A 27 -9.15 -17.85 -0.86
CA PHE A 27 -8.50 -16.56 -1.11
C PHE A 27 -8.60 -15.62 0.10
N ALA A 28 -9.79 -15.48 0.70
CA ALA A 28 -9.98 -14.63 1.88
C ALA A 28 -9.15 -15.16 3.07
N LEU A 29 -9.10 -16.46 3.27
CA LEU A 29 -8.26 -17.10 4.29
C LEU A 29 -6.77 -16.80 4.08
N GLN A 30 -6.30 -16.88 2.84
CA GLN A 30 -4.91 -16.58 2.51
C GLN A 30 -4.56 -15.11 2.79
N ILE A 31 -5.41 -14.16 2.39
CA ILE A 31 -5.18 -12.73 2.64
C ILE A 31 -5.23 -12.43 4.14
N ARG A 32 -6.20 -12.97 4.89
CA ARG A 32 -6.24 -12.82 6.36
C ARG A 32 -4.95 -13.30 7.02
N GLY A 33 -4.50 -14.51 6.67
CA GLY A 33 -3.25 -15.07 7.20
C GLY A 33 -2.04 -14.20 6.88
N TRP A 34 -1.97 -13.66 5.68
CA TRP A 34 -0.91 -12.73 5.28
C TRP A 34 -0.96 -11.42 6.06
N VAL A 35 -2.14 -10.78 6.22
CA VAL A 35 -2.28 -9.54 7.01
C VAL A 35 -1.89 -9.77 8.48
N GLU A 36 -2.34 -10.87 9.09
CA GLU A 36 -1.98 -11.21 10.46
C GLU A 36 -0.47 -11.45 10.62
N ASP A 37 0.16 -12.06 9.63
CA ASP A 37 1.60 -12.28 9.59
C ASP A 37 2.36 -10.96 9.45
N MET A 38 1.91 -10.06 8.55
CA MET A 38 2.47 -8.72 8.41
C MET A 38 2.40 -7.92 9.71
N CYS A 39 1.26 -7.94 10.39
CA CYS A 39 1.13 -7.27 11.68
C CYS A 39 2.13 -7.78 12.75
N LYS A 40 2.58 -9.03 12.64
CA LYS A 40 3.57 -9.62 13.54
C LYS A 40 5.00 -9.29 13.13
N ARG A 41 5.31 -9.40 11.83
CA ARG A 41 6.68 -9.28 11.28
C ARG A 41 7.12 -7.85 11.04
N ALA A 42 6.17 -6.97 10.66
CA ALA A 42 6.48 -5.58 10.37
C ALA A 42 7.13 -4.89 11.58
N PRO A 43 8.16 -4.05 11.35
CA PRO A 43 8.89 -3.37 12.41
C PRO A 43 8.00 -2.39 13.16
N ASP A 44 8.45 -1.93 14.33
CA ASP A 44 7.72 -0.96 15.14
C ASP A 44 7.57 0.40 14.46
N THR A 45 8.46 0.73 13.52
CA THR A 45 8.34 1.92 12.65
C THR A 45 7.07 1.89 11.78
N MET A 46 6.47 0.72 11.56
CA MET A 46 5.18 0.56 10.87
C MET A 46 3.97 0.48 11.83
N GLN A 47 4.10 0.98 13.05
CA GLN A 47 3.02 0.92 14.04
C GLN A 47 1.74 1.61 13.53
N LYS A 48 1.87 2.76 12.86
CA LYS A 48 0.75 3.48 12.25
C LYS A 48 0.05 2.63 11.18
N THR A 49 0.81 1.94 10.33
CA THR A 49 0.26 1.01 9.32
C THR A 49 -0.54 -0.11 9.99
N LYS A 50 -0.02 -0.69 11.09
CA LYS A 50 -0.74 -1.70 11.87
C LYS A 50 -2.05 -1.18 12.44
N GLU A 51 -2.08 0.06 12.92
CA GLU A 51 -3.27 0.73 13.43
C GLU A 51 -4.28 1.03 12.32
N ASN A 52 -3.82 1.39 11.13
CA ASN A 52 -4.64 1.67 9.96
C ASN A 52 -5.42 0.44 9.46
N ILE A 53 -5.04 -0.78 9.83
CA ILE A 53 -5.85 -2.00 9.58
C ILE A 53 -7.24 -1.88 10.20
N TYR A 54 -7.36 -1.16 11.31
CA TYR A 54 -8.63 -0.91 12.00
C TYR A 54 -9.31 0.40 11.58
N GLY A 55 -8.70 1.14 10.67
CA GLY A 55 -9.18 2.42 10.18
C GLY A 55 -10.34 2.30 9.21
N ARG A 56 -10.69 3.44 8.61
CA ARG A 56 -11.71 3.50 7.56
C ARG A 56 -11.21 2.83 6.27
N GLU A 57 -12.07 2.77 5.28
CA GLU A 57 -11.79 2.07 4.00
C GLU A 57 -10.46 2.50 3.35
N GLY A 58 -10.19 3.81 3.27
CA GLY A 58 -8.92 4.33 2.73
C GLY A 58 -7.71 3.95 3.57
N ASP A 59 -7.82 4.03 4.89
CA ASP A 59 -6.76 3.67 5.82
C ASP A 59 -6.41 2.18 5.72
N PHE A 60 -7.44 1.32 5.70
CA PHE A 60 -7.27 -0.12 5.54
C PHE A 60 -6.59 -0.47 4.21
N LYS A 61 -7.09 0.08 3.09
CA LYS A 61 -6.49 -0.15 1.77
C LYS A 61 -5.04 0.35 1.72
N GLY A 62 -4.77 1.53 2.29
CA GLY A 62 -3.42 2.08 2.41
C GLY A 62 -2.49 1.13 3.16
N ALA A 63 -2.91 0.65 4.32
CA ALA A 63 -2.13 -0.27 5.15
C ALA A 63 -1.80 -1.59 4.41
N ILE A 64 -2.75 -2.14 3.64
CA ILE A 64 -2.50 -3.33 2.82
C ILE A 64 -1.41 -3.07 1.79
N TRP A 65 -1.43 -1.92 1.10
CA TRP A 65 -0.41 -1.57 0.13
C TRP A 65 0.95 -1.26 0.76
N GLU A 66 0.98 -0.59 1.92
CA GLU A 66 2.21 -0.36 2.66
C GLU A 66 2.85 -1.67 3.10
N PHE A 67 2.09 -2.63 3.62
CA PHE A 67 2.60 -3.96 3.95
C PHE A 67 3.13 -4.72 2.73
N PHE A 68 2.41 -4.66 1.61
CA PHE A 68 2.83 -5.32 0.37
C PHE A 68 4.16 -4.77 -0.13
N TRP A 69 4.32 -3.46 -0.17
CA TRP A 69 5.56 -2.84 -0.61
C TRP A 69 6.69 -3.07 0.39
N TRP A 70 6.40 -2.97 1.68
CA TRP A 70 7.42 -3.28 2.69
C TRP A 70 7.95 -4.70 2.53
N GLU A 71 7.11 -5.71 2.35
CA GLU A 71 7.53 -7.10 2.17
C GLU A 71 8.45 -7.27 0.94
N ILE A 72 8.11 -6.61 -0.18
CA ILE A 72 8.95 -6.63 -1.39
C ILE A 72 10.30 -5.96 -1.14
N LEU A 73 10.30 -4.81 -0.49
CA LEU A 73 11.51 -4.04 -0.23
C LEU A 73 12.41 -4.73 0.79
N ASP A 74 11.84 -5.24 1.89
CA ASP A 74 12.57 -5.97 2.94
C ASP A 74 13.29 -7.20 2.38
N GLY A 75 12.63 -7.92 1.44
CA GLY A 75 13.23 -9.08 0.76
C GLY A 75 14.25 -8.75 -0.33
N SER A 76 14.30 -7.49 -0.83
CA SER A 76 15.08 -7.13 -2.02
C SER A 76 16.15 -6.07 -1.75
N CYS A 77 16.05 -5.33 -0.66
CA CYS A 77 16.90 -4.20 -0.34
C CYS A 77 17.84 -4.51 0.81
N SER A 78 18.98 -3.82 0.86
CA SER A 78 19.92 -3.91 1.97
C SER A 78 19.49 -3.11 3.19
N ASN A 79 18.65 -2.10 2.98
CA ASN A 79 18.06 -1.29 4.04
C ASN A 79 16.72 -0.71 3.57
N VAL A 80 15.74 -0.64 4.47
CA VAL A 80 14.44 -0.01 4.24
C VAL A 80 14.14 0.91 5.42
N ASP A 81 14.00 2.20 5.14
CA ASP A 81 13.62 3.23 6.11
C ASP A 81 12.14 3.60 5.88
N VAL A 82 11.32 3.39 6.89
CA VAL A 82 9.88 3.68 6.87
C VAL A 82 9.67 5.12 7.33
N GLU A 83 8.78 5.85 6.66
CA GLU A 83 8.56 7.30 6.86
C GLU A 83 9.86 8.12 6.72
N GLY A 84 10.73 7.67 5.82
CA GLY A 84 12.06 8.25 5.62
C GLY A 84 12.01 9.65 5.00
N LYS A 85 13.03 10.47 5.29
CA LYS A 85 13.22 11.77 4.65
C LYS A 85 14.16 11.63 3.46
N VAL A 86 13.73 12.12 2.30
CA VAL A 86 14.56 12.11 1.07
C VAL A 86 15.85 12.92 1.25
N ASN A 87 15.74 14.06 1.97
CA ASN A 87 16.87 14.90 2.38
C ASN A 87 16.72 15.28 3.86
N GLN A 88 17.81 15.55 4.55
CA GLN A 88 17.79 16.00 5.96
C GLN A 88 16.96 17.27 6.16
N ASP A 89 16.93 18.16 5.17
CA ASP A 89 16.16 19.42 5.19
C ASP A 89 14.71 19.25 4.72
N SER A 90 14.29 18.03 4.31
CA SER A 90 12.92 17.80 3.85
C SER A 90 11.94 17.88 5.01
N ILE A 91 10.89 18.69 4.84
CA ILE A 91 9.79 18.79 5.81
C ILE A 91 8.86 17.58 5.69
N LYS A 92 8.78 16.97 4.48
CA LYS A 92 7.93 15.81 4.20
C LYS A 92 8.75 14.53 4.24
N SER A 93 8.19 13.51 4.87
CA SER A 93 8.62 12.11 4.74
C SER A 93 7.91 11.47 3.54
N VAL A 94 8.51 10.42 3.03
CA VAL A 94 7.90 9.47 2.08
C VAL A 94 7.66 8.16 2.82
N ASP A 95 6.77 7.31 2.32
CA ASP A 95 6.43 6.06 3.00
C ASP A 95 7.64 5.14 3.16
N PHE A 96 8.47 5.04 2.12
CA PHE A 96 9.69 4.23 2.18
C PHE A 96 10.88 4.90 1.49
N ILE A 97 12.05 4.74 2.08
CA ILE A 97 13.34 4.91 1.41
C ILE A 97 14.05 3.56 1.44
N ALA A 98 14.46 3.05 0.29
CA ALA A 98 15.08 1.75 0.18
C ALA A 98 16.43 1.81 -0.54
N ASP A 99 17.42 1.15 0.03
CA ASP A 99 18.78 1.01 -0.50
C ASP A 99 18.94 -0.39 -1.10
N PHE A 100 19.23 -0.48 -2.38
CA PHE A 100 19.50 -1.76 -3.05
C PHE A 100 20.96 -2.18 -2.90
N PRO A 101 21.25 -3.49 -2.92
CA PRO A 101 22.65 -3.98 -2.89
C PRO A 101 23.51 -3.43 -4.02
N SER A 102 22.91 -2.98 -5.13
CA SER A 102 23.59 -2.31 -6.24
C SER A 102 24.05 -0.87 -5.94
N GLY A 103 23.81 -0.35 -4.75
CA GLY A 103 24.05 1.04 -4.36
C GLY A 103 23.01 2.03 -4.84
N LYS A 104 21.93 1.58 -5.49
CA LYS A 104 20.81 2.43 -5.86
C LYS A 104 19.92 2.68 -4.64
N ARG A 105 19.44 3.93 -4.51
CA ARG A 105 18.46 4.35 -3.52
C ARG A 105 17.18 4.79 -4.23
N ILE A 106 16.03 4.39 -3.71
CA ILE A 106 14.72 4.84 -4.18
C ILE A 106 13.93 5.43 -3.01
N ALA A 107 13.04 6.37 -3.33
CA ALA A 107 12.00 6.87 -2.45
C ALA A 107 10.66 6.45 -3.03
N LEU A 108 9.80 5.85 -2.22
CA LEU A 108 8.49 5.36 -2.61
C LEU A 108 7.41 6.04 -1.77
N GLU A 109 6.42 6.60 -2.42
CA GLU A 109 5.19 7.11 -1.80
C GLU A 109 4.00 6.31 -2.34
N ILE A 110 3.15 5.84 -1.44
CA ILE A 110 2.00 5.01 -1.76
C ILE A 110 0.75 5.86 -1.61
N THR A 111 0.03 6.01 -2.70
CA THR A 111 -1.25 6.73 -2.71
C THR A 111 -2.36 5.79 -3.12
N THR A 112 -3.36 5.65 -2.27
CA THR A 112 -4.59 4.95 -2.61
C THR A 112 -5.61 5.93 -3.17
N LEU A 113 -6.13 5.66 -4.36
CA LEU A 113 -7.26 6.40 -4.88
C LEU A 113 -8.52 5.94 -4.15
N SER A 114 -9.20 6.86 -3.47
CA SER A 114 -10.45 6.54 -2.79
C SER A 114 -11.60 6.41 -3.79
N ASP A 115 -12.47 5.41 -3.58
CA ASP A 115 -13.64 5.13 -4.45
C ASP A 115 -14.77 6.19 -4.33
N HIS A 116 -14.48 7.37 -3.77
CA HIS A 116 -15.47 8.43 -3.56
C HIS A 116 -15.67 9.34 -4.77
N PHE A 117 -15.00 9.06 -5.88
CA PHE A 117 -15.28 9.77 -7.12
C PHE A 117 -16.43 9.08 -7.84
N GLU A 118 -17.49 9.84 -8.14
CA GLU A 118 -18.50 9.41 -9.08
C GLU A 118 -17.83 8.96 -10.38
N ASP A 119 -18.29 7.88 -10.98
CA ASP A 119 -17.64 7.21 -12.12
C ASP A 119 -17.26 8.17 -13.26
N ILE A 120 -18.07 9.19 -13.51
CA ILE A 120 -17.84 10.20 -14.56
C ILE A 120 -16.62 11.09 -14.25
N GLN A 121 -16.40 11.45 -13.00
CA GLN A 121 -15.27 12.29 -12.60
C GLN A 121 -13.97 11.48 -12.60
N ARG A 122 -14.06 10.20 -12.25
CA ARG A 122 -12.94 9.27 -12.32
C ARG A 122 -12.43 9.05 -13.74
N ASP A 123 -13.32 8.86 -14.71
CA ASP A 123 -12.95 8.63 -16.10
C ASP A 123 -12.34 9.89 -16.74
N TYR A 124 -12.83 11.06 -16.37
CA TYR A 124 -12.28 12.34 -16.81
C TYR A 124 -10.86 12.59 -16.24
N GLU A 125 -10.65 12.30 -14.97
CA GLU A 125 -9.34 12.52 -14.34
C GLU A 125 -8.32 11.46 -14.76
N LEU A 126 -8.74 10.21 -14.99
CA LEU A 126 -7.89 9.17 -15.57
C LEU A 126 -7.47 9.53 -16.99
N GLY A 127 -8.37 10.10 -17.82
CA GLY A 127 -8.03 10.61 -19.15
C GLY A 127 -6.96 11.71 -19.09
N LYS A 128 -7.12 12.68 -18.20
CA LYS A 128 -6.12 13.73 -18.00
C LYS A 128 -4.78 13.20 -17.47
N LEU A 129 -4.82 12.23 -16.56
CA LEU A 129 -3.61 11.59 -16.04
C LEU A 129 -2.89 10.83 -17.15
N GLN A 130 -3.64 10.14 -18.01
CA GLN A 130 -3.08 9.43 -19.15
C GLN A 130 -2.42 10.39 -20.14
N GLU A 131 -3.09 11.49 -20.51
CA GLU A 131 -2.52 12.56 -21.36
C GLU A 131 -1.26 13.17 -20.72
N TYR A 132 -1.28 13.41 -19.42
CA TYR A 132 -0.14 13.94 -18.69
C TYR A 132 1.05 12.97 -18.70
N LEU A 133 0.81 11.68 -18.52
CA LEU A 133 1.83 10.64 -18.54
C LEU A 133 2.38 10.41 -19.95
N GLU A 134 1.53 10.40 -20.96
CA GLU A 134 1.93 10.28 -22.37
C GLU A 134 2.77 11.47 -22.83
N GLY A 135 2.45 12.69 -22.34
CA GLY A 135 3.21 13.89 -22.64
C GLY A 135 4.55 14.03 -21.91
N ARG A 136 4.81 13.22 -20.85
CA ARG A 136 6.00 13.33 -20.00
C ARG A 136 6.88 12.10 -19.92
N MET A 137 6.67 11.09 -20.76
CA MET A 137 7.47 9.85 -20.75
C MET A 137 8.97 10.01 -21.07
N TYR A 138 9.46 11.23 -21.24
CA TYR A 138 10.87 11.54 -21.57
C TYR A 138 11.68 12.17 -20.42
N GLY A 139 11.19 12.16 -19.18
CA GLY A 139 11.90 12.67 -18.01
C GLY A 139 12.66 11.60 -17.22
N PRO A 140 13.69 11.99 -16.40
CA PRO A 140 14.49 11.04 -15.62
C PRO A 140 13.73 10.37 -14.46
N TYR A 141 12.51 10.77 -14.18
CA TYR A 141 11.68 10.21 -13.11
C TYR A 141 10.52 9.42 -13.71
N ARG A 142 10.52 8.12 -13.46
CA ARG A 142 9.39 7.25 -13.81
C ARG A 142 8.51 7.11 -12.57
N TYR A 143 7.27 7.61 -12.65
CA TYR A 143 6.25 7.29 -11.66
C TYR A 143 5.54 6.01 -12.08
N ILE A 144 5.52 5.02 -11.21
CA ILE A 144 4.72 3.80 -11.43
C ILE A 144 3.38 4.02 -10.71
N HIS A 145 2.33 4.32 -11.47
CA HIS A 145 0.98 4.31 -10.94
C HIS A 145 0.38 2.91 -11.14
N MET A 146 0.16 2.21 -10.04
CA MET A 146 -0.59 0.96 -10.06
C MET A 146 -2.06 1.28 -9.76
N ASN A 147 -2.95 1.00 -10.71
CA ASN A 147 -4.39 1.10 -10.48
C ASN A 147 -4.89 -0.21 -9.84
N PRO A 148 -5.25 -0.23 -8.55
CA PRO A 148 -5.65 -1.45 -7.86
C PRO A 148 -6.92 -2.09 -8.47
N VAL A 149 -7.78 -1.32 -9.11
CA VAL A 149 -9.01 -1.83 -9.73
C VAL A 149 -8.70 -2.70 -10.96
N LYS A 150 -7.69 -2.36 -11.74
CA LYS A 150 -7.27 -3.20 -12.88
C LYS A 150 -6.61 -4.51 -12.46
N PHE A 151 -5.94 -4.52 -11.30
CA PHE A 151 -5.35 -5.74 -10.75
C PHE A 151 -6.40 -6.72 -10.19
N ALA A 152 -7.52 -6.20 -9.66
CA ALA A 152 -8.59 -7.01 -9.09
C ALA A 152 -9.52 -7.63 -10.13
N LEU A 153 -9.58 -7.09 -11.35
CA LEU A 153 -10.54 -7.52 -12.38
C LEU A 153 -9.98 -8.55 -13.36
N GLY A 154 -8.72 -9.00 -13.20
CA GLY A 154 -8.10 -10.02 -14.03
C GLY A 154 -8.32 -9.75 -15.53
N PHE A 155 -7.30 -9.39 -16.26
CA PHE A 155 -7.39 -9.34 -17.72
C PHE A 155 -7.69 -10.73 -18.24
N ASN A 156 -8.93 -10.98 -18.65
CA ASN A 156 -9.25 -12.00 -19.61
C ASN A 156 -9.31 -11.28 -20.96
N ASP A 157 -8.31 -11.49 -21.79
CA ASP A 157 -8.40 -11.31 -23.24
C ASP A 157 -9.23 -12.44 -23.85
#